data_a81ad1bab02dd3884a5b58537c675fc3
#
_entry.id   a81ad1bab02dd3884a5b58537c675fc3
#
_cell.length_a   1.000
_cell.length_b   1.000
_cell.length_c   1.000
_cell.angle_alpha   90.00
_cell.angle_beta   90.00
_cell.angle_gamma   90.00
#
_symmetry.space_group_name_H-M   'P 1'
#
loop_
_entity.id
_entity.type
_entity.pdbx_description
1 polymer ?
#
loop_
_entity_poly.entity_id
_entity_poly.type
_entity_poly.pdbx_seq_one_letter_code
_entity_poly.pdbx_strand_id
1 'polypeptide(L)'
;MRVTWEEAGWERLADGVGRCRLPGWDCTVGLVVGAGAALLIDAGSSLAEGARLHTEARALAGHAVTHLALTHAHFDHVFGAAEFADVEVFGAVGVERVLTEERADLRADAVRNGLHARVADEAVAALAYPRHLVPDELALPLGDDRQVRLANVGPGHTAHDLAVLVPGSPPVVFCGDLVEESGEPQAGPDAVPPRWPAALDRLLSLGGEDALYVPGHGAVVDAGFVRAQRDALATRFGVS
;
A
#
# COMPACT_ATOMS: atom_id res chain seq x y z
N MET A 1 25.64 -15.08 0.79
CA MET A 1 24.49 -15.63 0.01
C MET A 1 23.39 -14.60 0.09
N ARG A 2 22.73 -14.26 -1.03
CA ARG A 2 21.51 -13.45 -0.98
C ARG A 2 20.38 -14.31 -0.43
N VAL A 3 19.58 -13.76 0.48
CA VAL A 3 18.35 -14.38 0.99
C VAL A 3 17.34 -14.42 -0.17
N THR A 4 16.64 -15.54 -0.36
CA THR A 4 15.54 -15.62 -1.34
C THR A 4 14.26 -15.01 -0.77
N TRP A 5 13.30 -14.68 -1.64
CA TRP A 5 12.00 -14.12 -1.24
C TRP A 5 11.28 -15.07 -0.27
N GLU A 6 11.27 -16.36 -0.60
CA GLU A 6 10.60 -17.40 0.17
C GLU A 6 11.26 -17.65 1.54
N GLU A 7 12.60 -17.61 1.60
CA GLU A 7 13.35 -17.72 2.86
C GLU A 7 13.07 -16.52 3.80
N ALA A 8 12.79 -15.35 3.23
CA ALA A 8 12.39 -14.16 3.98
C ALA A 8 10.89 -14.14 4.34
N GLY A 9 10.10 -15.10 3.90
CA GLY A 9 8.64 -15.13 4.08
C GLY A 9 7.88 -14.20 3.14
N TRP A 10 8.49 -13.85 2.00
CA TRP A 10 7.89 -13.02 0.96
C TRP A 10 7.49 -13.86 -0.26
N GLU A 11 6.42 -13.46 -0.92
CA GLU A 11 5.99 -14.03 -2.20
C GLU A 11 6.60 -13.20 -3.35
N ARG A 12 7.35 -13.85 -4.25
CA ARG A 12 7.87 -13.22 -5.46
C ARG A 12 6.78 -13.16 -6.52
N LEU A 13 6.48 -11.96 -7.04
CA LEU A 13 5.45 -11.72 -8.05
C LEU A 13 6.04 -11.58 -9.47
N ALA A 14 7.18 -10.90 -9.56
CA ALA A 14 7.91 -10.69 -10.80
C ALA A 14 9.40 -10.52 -10.50
N ASP A 15 10.22 -10.24 -11.51
CA ASP A 15 11.64 -9.96 -11.29
C ASP A 15 11.83 -8.69 -10.46
N GLY A 16 12.48 -8.83 -9.29
CA GLY A 16 12.68 -7.75 -8.34
C GLY A 16 11.40 -7.19 -7.71
N VAL A 17 10.27 -7.90 -7.79
CA VAL A 17 8.98 -7.48 -7.22
C VAL A 17 8.40 -8.59 -6.36
N GLY A 18 8.03 -8.27 -5.14
CA GLY A 18 7.38 -9.23 -4.24
C GLY A 18 6.50 -8.55 -3.20
N ARG A 19 5.82 -9.37 -2.43
CA ARG A 19 4.96 -8.92 -1.34
C ARG A 19 5.14 -9.79 -0.10
N CYS A 20 4.80 -9.23 1.05
CA CYS A 20 4.66 -9.93 2.31
C CYS A 20 3.24 -9.69 2.85
N ARG A 21 2.56 -10.75 3.29
CA ARG A 21 1.29 -10.66 4.02
C ARG A 21 1.58 -10.70 5.51
N LEU A 22 1.12 -9.69 6.23
CA LEU A 22 1.40 -9.55 7.65
C LEU A 22 0.35 -10.31 8.49
N PRO A 23 0.76 -11.02 9.55
CA PRO A 23 -0.20 -11.67 10.44
C PRO A 23 -1.04 -10.63 11.19
N GLY A 24 -2.23 -11.00 11.58
CA GLY A 24 -3.16 -10.15 12.34
C GLY A 24 -4.27 -9.61 11.46
N TRP A 25 -3.98 -8.64 10.61
CA TRP A 25 -4.96 -8.06 9.69
C TRP A 25 -4.80 -8.52 8.25
N ASP A 26 -3.81 -9.37 7.96
CA ASP A 26 -3.50 -9.85 6.61
C ASP A 26 -3.07 -8.73 5.64
N CYS A 27 -2.62 -7.60 6.19
CA CYS A 27 -2.17 -6.47 5.41
C CYS A 27 -1.00 -6.85 4.48
N THR A 28 -1.06 -6.39 3.26
CA THR A 28 -0.01 -6.59 2.24
C THR A 28 1.00 -5.45 2.26
N VAL A 29 2.28 -5.80 2.31
CA VAL A 29 3.40 -4.89 2.08
C VAL A 29 4.12 -5.30 0.81
N GLY A 30 4.38 -4.35 -0.08
CA GLY A 30 5.09 -4.56 -1.33
C GLY A 30 6.56 -4.15 -1.27
N LEU A 31 7.42 -4.82 -2.07
CA LEU A 31 8.80 -4.42 -2.28
C LEU A 31 9.14 -4.46 -3.76
N VAL A 32 9.69 -3.35 -4.26
CA VAL A 32 10.24 -3.25 -5.62
C VAL A 32 11.74 -2.93 -5.54
N VAL A 33 12.56 -3.82 -6.08
CA VAL A 33 14.02 -3.74 -6.06
C VAL A 33 14.52 -3.24 -7.41
N GLY A 34 15.24 -2.13 -7.41
CA GLY A 34 15.98 -1.62 -8.55
C GLY A 34 17.49 -1.67 -8.35
N ALA A 35 18.28 -1.10 -9.26
CA ALA A 35 19.72 -1.04 -9.16
C ALA A 35 20.16 0.10 -8.23
N GLY A 36 20.38 -0.21 -6.97
CA GLY A 36 20.83 0.76 -5.96
C GLY A 36 19.71 1.58 -5.30
N ALA A 37 18.46 1.35 -5.68
CA ALA A 37 17.29 1.92 -5.04
C ALA A 37 16.21 0.86 -4.84
N ALA A 38 15.44 0.94 -3.74
CA ALA A 38 14.32 0.06 -3.48
C ALA A 38 13.15 0.87 -2.91
N LEU A 39 11.94 0.50 -3.36
CA LEU A 39 10.68 1.05 -2.89
C LEU A 39 9.96 0.02 -2.03
N LEU A 40 9.64 0.37 -0.79
CA LEU A 40 8.66 -0.34 0.02
C LEU A 40 7.29 0.29 -0.20
N ILE A 41 6.24 -0.52 -0.18
CA ILE A 41 4.84 -0.08 -0.34
C ILE A 41 4.12 -0.54 0.93
N ASP A 42 3.66 0.42 1.71
CA ASP A 42 3.14 0.29 3.08
C ASP A 42 4.16 -0.24 4.10
N ALA A 43 3.83 -0.19 5.38
CA ALA A 43 4.81 -0.41 6.45
C ALA A 43 4.30 -1.24 7.64
N GLY A 44 3.06 -1.71 7.59
CA GLY A 44 2.46 -2.53 8.65
C GLY A 44 1.88 -1.73 9.82
N SER A 45 1.37 -2.45 10.80
CA SER A 45 0.51 -1.97 11.89
C SER A 45 1.26 -1.52 13.15
N SER A 46 2.58 -1.62 13.18
CA SER A 46 3.38 -1.31 14.37
C SER A 46 4.84 -1.02 14.03
N LEU A 47 5.54 -0.32 14.95
CA LEU A 47 6.98 -0.11 14.84
C LEU A 47 7.74 -1.45 14.76
N ALA A 48 7.32 -2.47 15.49
CA ALA A 48 7.95 -3.79 15.45
C ALA A 48 7.84 -4.46 14.08
N GLU A 49 6.68 -4.36 13.41
CA GLU A 49 6.52 -4.82 12.03
C GLU A 49 7.37 -3.99 11.07
N GLY A 50 7.36 -2.67 11.19
CA GLY A 50 8.19 -1.79 10.39
C GLY A 50 9.68 -2.12 10.48
N ALA A 51 10.21 -2.33 11.69
CA ALA A 51 11.61 -2.72 11.90
C ALA A 51 11.95 -4.08 11.27
N ARG A 52 11.05 -5.06 11.36
CA ARG A 52 11.19 -6.36 10.69
C ARG A 52 11.21 -6.20 9.18
N LEU A 53 10.23 -5.49 8.62
CA LEU A 53 10.13 -5.21 7.18
C LEU A 53 11.36 -4.47 6.65
N HIS A 54 11.90 -3.51 7.40
CA HIS A 54 13.13 -2.80 7.05
C HIS A 54 14.32 -3.75 6.93
N THR A 55 14.46 -4.67 7.88
CA THR A 55 15.53 -5.67 7.88
C THR A 55 15.39 -6.65 6.71
N GLU A 56 14.20 -7.19 6.49
CA GLU A 56 13.90 -8.14 5.41
C GLU A 56 14.06 -7.50 4.03
N ALA A 57 13.46 -6.32 3.81
CA ALA A 57 13.55 -5.60 2.54
C ALA A 57 15.01 -5.27 2.16
N ARG A 58 15.83 -4.85 3.14
CA ARG A 58 17.27 -4.62 2.94
C ARG A 58 18.02 -5.90 2.56
N ALA A 59 17.70 -7.03 3.18
CA ALA A 59 18.31 -8.32 2.87
C ALA A 59 17.95 -8.80 1.45
N LEU A 60 16.69 -8.63 1.04
CA LEU A 60 16.20 -8.98 -0.28
C LEU A 60 16.77 -8.06 -1.37
N ALA A 61 16.79 -6.75 -1.15
CA ALA A 61 17.35 -5.79 -2.09
C ALA A 61 18.88 -5.90 -2.21
N GLY A 62 19.56 -6.26 -1.12
CA GLY A 62 21.04 -6.25 -1.02
C GLY A 62 21.62 -4.85 -0.82
N HIS A 63 20.76 -3.84 -0.63
CA HIS A 63 21.10 -2.44 -0.33
C HIS A 63 19.96 -1.82 0.51
N ALA A 64 20.13 -0.56 0.93
CA ALA A 64 19.10 0.12 1.71
C ALA A 64 17.80 0.34 0.91
N VAL A 65 16.64 0.28 1.60
CA VAL A 65 15.40 0.87 1.10
C VAL A 65 15.60 2.37 1.00
N THR A 66 15.19 2.97 -0.09
CA THR A 66 15.39 4.39 -0.38
C THR A 66 14.08 5.17 -0.46
N HIS A 67 12.98 4.46 -0.70
CA HIS A 67 11.66 5.06 -0.91
C HIS A 67 10.60 4.24 -0.17
N LEU A 68 9.58 4.92 0.35
CA LEU A 68 8.37 4.34 0.93
C LEU A 68 7.15 5.00 0.28
N ALA A 69 6.22 4.22 -0.26
CA ALA A 69 4.92 4.70 -0.69
C ALA A 69 3.85 4.24 0.28
N LEU A 70 3.04 5.15 0.80
CA LEU A 70 1.88 4.84 1.61
C LEU A 70 0.63 4.86 0.72
N THR A 71 -0.09 3.74 0.67
CA THR A 71 -1.28 3.61 -0.18
C THR A 71 -2.42 4.47 0.34
N HIS A 72 -2.63 4.49 1.64
CA HIS A 72 -3.64 5.29 2.34
C HIS A 72 -3.32 5.40 3.84
N ALA A 73 -4.13 6.13 4.61
CA ALA A 73 -3.83 6.46 6.00
C ALA A 73 -4.55 5.55 7.01
N HIS A 74 -4.56 4.22 6.82
CA HIS A 74 -5.03 3.29 7.84
C HIS A 74 -3.87 2.71 8.66
N PHE A 75 -4.15 2.41 9.93
CA PHE A 75 -3.13 2.06 10.93
C PHE A 75 -2.27 0.87 10.55
N ASP A 76 -2.87 -0.14 9.93
CA ASP A 76 -2.20 -1.38 9.51
C ASP A 76 -1.31 -1.23 8.27
N HIS A 77 -1.39 -0.08 7.59
CA HIS A 77 -0.53 0.31 6.47
C HIS A 77 0.57 1.30 6.86
N VAL A 78 0.34 2.16 7.89
CA VAL A 78 1.23 3.30 8.13
C VAL A 78 1.98 3.28 9.47
N PHE A 79 1.58 2.49 10.47
CA PHE A 79 2.15 2.59 11.82
C PHE A 79 3.61 2.15 11.92
N GLY A 80 4.09 1.34 10.98
CA GLY A 80 5.50 0.98 10.89
C GLY A 80 6.38 1.98 10.13
N ALA A 81 5.80 3.03 9.53
CA ALA A 81 6.52 3.95 8.63
C ALA A 81 7.67 4.73 9.32
N ALA A 82 7.61 4.92 10.63
CA ALA A 82 8.68 5.60 11.38
C ALA A 82 10.03 4.86 11.35
N GLU A 83 10.03 3.55 11.12
CA GLU A 83 11.25 2.74 10.97
C GLU A 83 11.99 3.00 9.64
N PHE A 84 11.40 3.84 8.78
CA PHE A 84 11.94 4.29 7.49
C PHE A 84 12.19 5.80 7.48
N ALA A 85 12.68 6.36 8.60
CA ALA A 85 12.82 7.81 8.79
C ALA A 85 13.78 8.50 7.79
N ASP A 86 14.75 7.76 7.26
CA ASP A 86 15.79 8.26 6.35
C ASP A 86 15.47 8.05 4.86
N VAL A 87 14.22 7.64 4.54
CA VAL A 87 13.81 7.41 3.15
C VAL A 87 12.89 8.51 2.63
N GLU A 88 12.77 8.60 1.31
CA GLU A 88 11.79 9.49 0.67
C GLU A 88 10.39 8.87 0.76
N VAL A 89 9.47 9.54 1.47
CA VAL A 89 8.11 9.04 1.71
C VAL A 89 7.11 9.72 0.79
N PHE A 90 6.32 8.91 0.08
CA PHE A 90 5.31 9.30 -0.91
C PHE A 90 3.91 8.94 -0.43
N GLY A 91 2.91 9.73 -0.86
CA GLY A 91 1.50 9.46 -0.63
C GLY A 91 0.63 10.35 -1.52
N ALA A 92 -0.67 10.03 -1.64
CA ALA A 92 -1.60 10.89 -2.35
C ALA A 92 -1.72 12.26 -1.65
N VAL A 93 -1.98 13.31 -2.42
CA VAL A 93 -2.25 14.65 -1.85
C VAL A 93 -3.38 14.58 -0.84
N GLY A 94 -3.16 15.13 0.35
CA GLY A 94 -4.12 15.18 1.46
C GLY A 94 -3.89 14.10 2.53
N VAL A 95 -3.20 12.99 2.21
CA VAL A 95 -2.91 11.94 3.19
C VAL A 95 -2.04 12.44 4.35
N GLU A 96 -1.13 13.37 4.09
CA GLU A 96 -0.28 14.00 5.10
C GLU A 96 -1.07 14.73 6.17
N ARG A 97 -2.21 15.28 5.76
CA ARG A 97 -3.11 16.00 6.67
C ARG A 97 -3.81 15.04 7.62
N VAL A 98 -4.30 13.91 7.14
CA VAL A 98 -4.87 12.84 7.98
C VAL A 98 -3.83 12.38 9.01
N LEU A 99 -2.62 12.08 8.56
CA LEU A 99 -1.53 11.60 9.42
C LEU A 99 -1.03 12.65 10.44
N THR A 100 -1.27 13.94 10.22
CA THR A 100 -0.85 15.00 11.15
C THR A 100 -1.98 15.49 12.04
N GLU A 101 -3.20 15.63 11.52
CA GLU A 101 -4.33 16.25 12.22
C GLU A 101 -5.25 15.23 12.89
N GLU A 102 -5.35 13.97 12.36
CA GLU A 102 -6.33 12.97 12.78
C GLU A 102 -5.69 11.79 13.56
N ARG A 103 -4.54 12.02 14.21
CA ARG A 103 -3.79 10.98 14.95
C ARG A 103 -4.60 10.29 16.04
N ALA A 104 -5.49 11.02 16.70
CA ALA A 104 -6.35 10.46 17.73
C ALA A 104 -7.37 9.47 17.16
N ASP A 105 -7.89 9.76 15.96
CA ASP A 105 -8.85 8.90 15.26
C ASP A 105 -8.15 7.63 14.73
N LEU A 106 -6.95 7.76 14.14
CA LEU A 106 -6.11 6.63 13.74
C LEU A 106 -5.80 5.70 14.93
N ARG A 107 -5.43 6.28 16.06
CA ARG A 107 -5.22 5.51 17.29
C ARG A 107 -6.49 4.78 17.73
N ALA A 108 -7.60 5.50 17.78
CA ALA A 108 -8.87 4.94 18.22
C ALA A 108 -9.32 3.82 17.30
N ASP A 109 -9.11 3.96 16.00
CA ASP A 109 -9.40 2.95 15.00
C ASP A 109 -8.54 1.69 15.22
N ALA A 110 -7.24 1.83 15.33
CA ALA A 110 -6.32 0.72 15.62
C ALA A 110 -6.73 -0.08 16.86
N VAL A 111 -7.09 0.61 17.95
CA VAL A 111 -7.54 -0.03 19.19
C VAL A 111 -8.89 -0.72 19.03
N ARG A 112 -9.83 -0.12 18.29
CA ARG A 112 -11.14 -0.77 17.97
C ARG A 112 -10.95 -2.06 17.17
N ASN A 113 -9.97 -2.09 16.28
CA ASN A 113 -9.62 -3.26 15.46
C ASN A 113 -8.71 -4.27 16.19
N GLY A 114 -8.42 -4.06 17.49
CA GLY A 114 -7.74 -5.04 18.34
C GLY A 114 -6.24 -4.81 18.53
N LEU A 115 -5.64 -3.73 17.99
CA LEU A 115 -4.27 -3.39 18.31
C LEU A 115 -4.16 -2.99 19.78
N HIS A 116 -3.14 -3.49 20.47
CA HIS A 116 -2.94 -3.14 21.88
C HIS A 116 -2.69 -1.64 22.03
N ALA A 117 -3.40 -0.98 22.94
CA ALA A 117 -3.39 0.47 23.10
C ALA A 117 -1.98 1.08 23.21
N ARG A 118 -1.05 0.42 23.97
CA ARG A 118 0.34 0.88 24.09
C ARG A 118 1.08 0.85 22.75
N VAL A 119 0.84 -0.15 21.91
CA VAL A 119 1.46 -0.25 20.58
C VAL A 119 0.94 0.85 19.67
N ALA A 120 -0.37 1.13 19.73
CA ALA A 120 -0.98 2.24 19.02
C ALA A 120 -0.44 3.60 19.49
N ASP A 121 -0.25 3.79 20.81
CA ASP A 121 0.34 5.01 21.39
C ASP A 121 1.78 5.23 20.90
N GLU A 122 2.61 4.19 20.91
CA GLU A 122 4.00 4.23 20.44
C GLU A 122 4.06 4.59 18.95
N ALA A 123 3.23 3.94 18.12
CA ALA A 123 3.21 4.19 16.67
C ALA A 123 2.73 5.61 16.31
N VAL A 124 1.65 6.07 16.94
CA VAL A 124 1.12 7.42 16.69
C VAL A 124 2.09 8.51 17.16
N ALA A 125 2.82 8.30 18.26
CA ALA A 125 3.83 9.24 18.74
C ALA A 125 5.00 9.39 17.74
N ALA A 126 5.35 8.33 17.02
CA ALA A 126 6.46 8.30 16.06
C ALA A 126 6.01 8.45 14.59
N LEU A 127 4.72 8.62 14.32
CA LEU A 127 4.12 8.52 12.99
C LEU A 127 4.85 9.38 11.95
N ALA A 128 5.33 8.72 10.90
CA ALA A 128 5.89 9.38 9.73
C ALA A 128 4.79 9.77 8.74
N TYR A 129 5.04 10.80 7.95
CA TYR A 129 4.12 11.28 6.94
C TYR A 129 4.85 11.61 5.64
N PRO A 130 4.16 11.51 4.49
CA PRO A 130 4.76 11.79 3.18
C PRO A 130 5.28 13.22 3.06
N ARG A 131 6.47 13.36 2.50
CA ARG A 131 7.05 14.64 2.08
C ARG A 131 6.82 14.88 0.58
N HIS A 132 6.58 13.81 -0.18
CA HIS A 132 6.31 13.85 -1.62
C HIS A 132 4.86 13.51 -1.86
N LEU A 133 4.08 14.52 -2.20
CA LEU A 133 2.64 14.40 -2.43
C LEU A 133 2.37 14.20 -3.91
N VAL A 134 1.64 13.14 -4.25
CA VAL A 134 1.27 12.77 -5.62
C VAL A 134 -0.13 13.31 -5.91
N PRO A 135 -0.25 14.38 -6.73
CA PRO A 135 -1.55 14.95 -7.04
C PRO A 135 -2.31 14.12 -8.09
N ASP A 136 -1.60 13.50 -9.02
CA ASP A 136 -2.15 12.72 -10.13
C ASP A 136 -1.27 11.48 -10.36
N GLU A 137 -0.23 11.57 -11.20
CA GLU A 137 0.73 10.49 -11.42
C GLU A 137 2.16 11.00 -11.26
N LEU A 138 3.03 10.12 -10.75
CA LEU A 138 4.46 10.37 -10.62
C LEU A 138 5.26 9.14 -11.08
N ALA A 139 6.15 9.33 -12.04
CA ALA A 139 7.13 8.34 -12.42
C ALA A 139 8.33 8.41 -11.46
N LEU A 140 8.63 7.31 -10.76
CA LEU A 140 9.70 7.19 -9.79
C LEU A 140 10.77 6.23 -10.32
N PRO A 141 11.98 6.73 -10.69
CA PRO A 141 13.07 5.87 -11.12
C PRO A 141 13.70 5.16 -9.91
N LEU A 142 14.00 3.88 -10.06
CA LEU A 142 14.69 3.04 -9.06
C LEU A 142 16.08 2.58 -9.55
N GLY A 143 16.67 3.34 -10.45
CA GLY A 143 17.95 3.04 -11.08
C GLY A 143 17.84 2.20 -12.35
N ASP A 144 18.85 2.29 -13.20
CA ASP A 144 18.91 1.66 -14.52
C ASP A 144 17.60 1.84 -15.31
N ASP A 145 17.03 0.75 -15.83
CA ASP A 145 15.77 0.76 -16.57
C ASP A 145 14.54 0.52 -15.67
N ARG A 146 14.71 0.44 -14.34
CA ARG A 146 13.60 0.22 -13.41
C ARG A 146 12.91 1.53 -13.05
N GLN A 147 11.64 1.64 -13.39
CA GLN A 147 10.77 2.74 -13.02
C GLN A 147 9.44 2.20 -12.50
N VAL A 148 8.88 2.84 -11.49
CA VAL A 148 7.50 2.60 -11.05
C VAL A 148 6.65 3.84 -11.29
N ARG A 149 5.34 3.69 -11.31
CA ARG A 149 4.39 4.79 -11.39
C ARG A 149 3.54 4.81 -10.14
N LEU A 150 3.61 5.89 -9.39
CA LEU A 150 2.72 6.19 -8.29
C LEU A 150 1.52 6.94 -8.86
N ALA A 151 0.30 6.48 -8.59
CA ALA A 151 -0.91 7.08 -9.12
C ALA A 151 -1.94 7.36 -8.02
N ASN A 152 -2.39 8.61 -7.91
CA ASN A 152 -3.51 8.99 -7.07
C ASN A 152 -4.81 8.54 -7.77
N VAL A 153 -5.28 7.35 -7.43
CA VAL A 153 -6.47 6.75 -8.04
C VAL A 153 -7.73 6.98 -7.22
N GLY A 154 -7.60 7.48 -5.99
CA GLY A 154 -8.73 7.83 -5.13
C GLY A 154 -9.57 9.00 -5.66
N PRO A 155 -10.58 9.42 -4.91
CA PRO A 155 -11.05 8.81 -3.68
C PRO A 155 -11.87 7.54 -3.92
N GLY A 156 -11.87 6.64 -2.93
CA GLY A 156 -12.64 5.39 -2.96
C GLY A 156 -12.74 4.78 -1.57
N HIS A 157 -11.76 3.95 -1.19
CA HIS A 157 -11.66 3.35 0.14
C HIS A 157 -11.40 4.42 1.22
N THR A 158 -10.55 5.40 0.88
CA THR A 158 -10.40 6.65 1.63
C THR A 158 -10.55 7.85 0.70
N ALA A 159 -10.36 9.05 1.23
CA ALA A 159 -10.29 10.26 0.41
C ALA A 159 -8.96 10.36 -0.39
N HIS A 160 -7.93 9.58 -0.03
CA HIS A 160 -6.54 9.74 -0.48
C HIS A 160 -5.87 8.39 -0.80
N ASP A 161 -6.37 7.69 -1.83
CA ASP A 161 -5.87 6.36 -2.20
C ASP A 161 -4.81 6.43 -3.31
N LEU A 162 -3.63 5.88 -3.04
CA LEU A 162 -2.50 5.77 -3.96
C LEU A 162 -2.33 4.32 -4.42
N ALA A 163 -2.18 4.11 -5.72
CA ALA A 163 -1.74 2.84 -6.29
C ALA A 163 -0.30 2.92 -6.80
N VAL A 164 0.37 1.77 -6.87
CA VAL A 164 1.73 1.67 -7.41
C VAL A 164 1.75 0.66 -8.55
N LEU A 165 1.96 1.14 -9.77
CA LEU A 165 2.20 0.29 -10.95
C LEU A 165 3.70 0.03 -11.10
N VAL A 166 4.07 -1.23 -11.16
CA VAL A 166 5.38 -1.71 -11.58
C VAL A 166 5.26 -2.25 -13.01
N PRO A 167 5.75 -1.53 -14.03
CA PRO A 167 5.74 -2.02 -15.41
C PRO A 167 6.55 -3.31 -15.55
N GLY A 168 6.06 -4.24 -16.35
CA GLY A 168 6.71 -5.54 -16.58
C GLY A 168 5.86 -6.46 -17.42
N SER A 169 6.23 -7.75 -17.43
CA SER A 169 5.47 -8.80 -18.08
C SER A 169 5.40 -10.01 -17.16
N PRO A 170 4.29 -10.16 -16.40
CA PRO A 170 3.14 -9.24 -16.31
C PRO A 170 3.46 -7.92 -15.57
N PRO A 171 2.67 -6.85 -15.76
CA PRO A 171 2.68 -5.69 -14.89
C PRO A 171 2.15 -6.07 -13.49
N VAL A 172 2.59 -5.36 -12.44
CA VAL A 172 2.10 -5.55 -11.07
C VAL A 172 1.55 -4.23 -10.55
N VAL A 173 0.33 -4.25 -10.01
CA VAL A 173 -0.34 -3.08 -9.44
C VAL A 173 -0.64 -3.34 -7.97
N PHE A 174 0.01 -2.61 -7.07
CA PHE A 174 -0.36 -2.58 -5.66
C PHE A 174 -1.51 -1.61 -5.48
N CYS A 175 -2.62 -2.10 -4.95
CA CYS A 175 -3.92 -1.43 -4.97
C CYS A 175 -4.28 -0.74 -3.65
N GLY A 176 -3.58 -1.07 -2.55
CA GLY A 176 -4.11 -0.81 -1.21
C GLY A 176 -5.50 -1.41 -1.06
N ASP A 177 -6.30 -0.86 -0.18
CA ASP A 177 -7.62 -1.37 0.17
C ASP A 177 -8.74 -0.94 -0.81
N LEU A 178 -8.35 -0.29 -1.93
CA LEU A 178 -9.28 -0.15 -3.05
C LEU A 178 -9.74 -1.52 -3.57
N VAL A 179 -8.86 -2.52 -3.50
CA VAL A 179 -9.19 -3.92 -3.82
C VAL A 179 -9.03 -4.76 -2.56
N GLU A 180 -10.08 -5.50 -2.22
CA GLU A 180 -10.14 -6.41 -1.07
C GLU A 180 -10.47 -7.82 -1.54
N GLU A 181 -9.59 -8.80 -1.25
CA GLU A 181 -9.86 -10.20 -1.62
C GLU A 181 -10.20 -11.06 -0.39
N SER A 182 -9.70 -10.73 0.78
CA SER A 182 -9.92 -11.51 2.00
C SER A 182 -11.34 -11.41 2.56
N GLY A 183 -12.14 -10.48 2.07
CA GLY A 183 -13.50 -10.25 2.56
C GLY A 183 -14.30 -9.24 1.73
N GLU A 184 -15.33 -8.68 2.34
CA GLU A 184 -16.08 -7.59 1.73
C GLU A 184 -15.32 -6.25 1.86
N PRO A 185 -15.24 -5.44 0.79
CA PRO A 185 -14.61 -4.12 0.84
C PRO A 185 -15.19 -3.25 1.96
N GLN A 186 -14.31 -2.81 2.86
CA GLN A 186 -14.69 -2.07 4.06
C GLN A 186 -14.84 -0.58 3.74
N ALA A 187 -16.07 -0.08 3.85
CA ALA A 187 -16.37 1.35 3.73
C ALA A 187 -16.42 1.98 5.14
N GLY A 188 -15.26 2.43 5.61
CA GLY A 188 -15.11 3.14 6.87
C GLY A 188 -15.72 4.55 6.87
N PRO A 189 -15.61 5.30 7.99
CA PRO A 189 -16.14 6.65 8.09
C PRO A 189 -15.50 7.67 7.13
N ASP A 190 -14.27 7.40 6.70
CA ASP A 190 -13.44 8.19 5.79
C ASP A 190 -13.56 7.75 4.33
N ALA A 191 -14.29 6.66 4.06
CA ALA A 191 -14.55 6.20 2.71
C ALA A 191 -15.38 7.21 1.90
N VAL A 192 -15.22 7.15 0.58
CA VAL A 192 -16.02 7.94 -0.38
C VAL A 192 -16.79 6.99 -1.30
N PRO A 193 -17.80 6.26 -0.77
CA PRO A 193 -18.43 5.13 -1.45
C PRO A 193 -18.93 5.44 -2.88
N PRO A 194 -19.56 6.60 -3.16
CA PRO A 194 -20.02 6.91 -4.51
C PRO A 194 -18.91 7.09 -5.55
N ARG A 195 -17.66 7.28 -5.10
CA ARG A 195 -16.49 7.49 -5.96
C ARG A 195 -15.65 6.23 -6.14
N TRP A 196 -15.86 5.21 -5.31
CA TRP A 196 -15.05 4.00 -5.29
C TRP A 196 -15.11 3.20 -6.62
N PRO A 197 -16.27 2.97 -7.26
CA PRO A 197 -16.28 2.31 -8.57
C PRO A 197 -15.42 3.04 -9.61
N ALA A 198 -15.47 4.38 -9.65
CA ALA A 198 -14.64 5.18 -10.56
C ALA A 198 -13.14 5.11 -10.21
N ALA A 199 -12.78 4.93 -8.93
CA ALA A 199 -11.40 4.67 -8.53
C ALA A 199 -10.90 3.33 -9.08
N LEU A 200 -11.73 2.28 -9.03
CA LEU A 200 -11.41 0.98 -9.62
C LEU A 200 -11.32 1.03 -11.16
N ASP A 201 -12.13 1.85 -11.84
CA ASP A 201 -11.99 2.08 -13.27
C ASP A 201 -10.63 2.73 -13.61
N ARG A 202 -10.16 3.69 -12.79
CA ARG A 202 -8.81 4.28 -12.94
C ARG A 202 -7.72 3.24 -12.69
N LEU A 203 -7.88 2.40 -11.67
CA LEU A 203 -6.95 1.33 -11.36
C LEU A 203 -6.83 0.32 -12.51
N LEU A 204 -7.96 -0.09 -13.10
CA LEU A 204 -7.99 -0.97 -14.28
C LEU A 204 -7.33 -0.30 -15.50
N SER A 205 -7.56 1.00 -15.70
CA SER A 205 -6.92 1.76 -16.78
C SER A 205 -5.41 1.88 -16.58
N LEU A 206 -4.93 1.93 -15.33
CA LEU A 206 -3.52 1.98 -14.97
C LEU A 206 -2.81 0.65 -15.24
N GLY A 207 -3.38 -0.49 -14.78
CA GLY A 207 -2.76 -1.80 -14.83
C GLY A 207 -3.01 -2.54 -16.15
N GLY A 208 -4.22 -2.45 -16.69
CA GLY A 208 -4.65 -3.20 -17.89
C GLY A 208 -5.09 -4.63 -17.58
N GLU A 209 -5.38 -5.39 -18.63
CA GLU A 209 -5.98 -6.72 -18.54
C GLU A 209 -5.01 -7.79 -18.03
N ASP A 210 -3.73 -7.67 -18.36
CA ASP A 210 -2.71 -8.69 -18.07
C ASP A 210 -1.98 -8.45 -16.75
N ALA A 211 -2.37 -7.41 -15.97
CA ALA A 211 -1.72 -7.08 -14.73
C ALA A 211 -2.08 -8.04 -13.58
N LEU A 212 -1.13 -8.26 -12.70
CA LEU A 212 -1.37 -8.80 -11.37
C LEU A 212 -1.79 -7.64 -10.46
N TYR A 213 -2.99 -7.71 -9.92
CA TYR A 213 -3.49 -6.75 -8.93
C TYR A 213 -3.26 -7.30 -7.53
N VAL A 214 -2.57 -6.52 -6.72
CA VAL A 214 -2.17 -6.88 -5.36
C VAL A 214 -3.03 -6.10 -4.39
N PRO A 215 -4.05 -6.73 -3.78
CA PRO A 215 -4.92 -6.09 -2.80
C PRO A 215 -4.18 -5.67 -1.53
N GLY A 216 -4.77 -4.75 -0.77
CA GLY A 216 -4.31 -4.45 0.58
C GLY A 216 -4.44 -5.65 1.52
N HIS A 217 -5.45 -6.48 1.32
CA HIS A 217 -5.68 -7.72 2.07
C HIS A 217 -6.05 -8.87 1.12
N GLY A 218 -5.53 -10.07 1.40
CA GLY A 218 -5.87 -11.27 0.65
C GLY A 218 -4.89 -11.67 -0.43
N ALA A 219 -5.35 -12.50 -1.38
CA ALA A 219 -4.55 -13.05 -2.47
C ALA A 219 -4.40 -12.06 -3.64
N VAL A 220 -3.39 -12.28 -4.48
CA VAL A 220 -3.25 -11.58 -5.78
C VAL A 220 -4.41 -11.96 -6.68
N VAL A 221 -4.96 -10.96 -7.39
CA VAL A 221 -6.12 -11.12 -8.27
C VAL A 221 -5.83 -10.60 -9.68
N ASP A 222 -6.75 -10.88 -10.60
CA ASP A 222 -6.71 -10.41 -11.98
C ASP A 222 -7.66 -9.22 -12.22
N ALA A 223 -7.64 -8.67 -13.43
CA ALA A 223 -8.52 -7.58 -13.84
C ALA A 223 -10.02 -7.99 -13.79
N GLY A 224 -10.32 -9.27 -13.97
CA GLY A 224 -11.69 -9.80 -13.89
C GLY A 224 -12.27 -9.67 -12.49
N PHE A 225 -11.47 -9.98 -11.47
CA PHE A 225 -11.85 -9.80 -10.06
C PHE A 225 -12.10 -8.32 -9.74
N VAL A 226 -11.19 -7.42 -10.15
CA VAL A 226 -11.32 -5.97 -9.90
C VAL A 226 -12.59 -5.42 -10.54
N ARG A 227 -12.93 -5.86 -11.78
CA ARG A 227 -14.21 -5.49 -12.42
C ARG A 227 -15.42 -6.00 -11.65
N ALA A 228 -15.38 -7.25 -11.20
CA ALA A 228 -16.48 -7.83 -10.43
C ALA A 228 -16.70 -7.06 -9.11
N GLN A 229 -15.63 -6.71 -8.41
CA GLN A 229 -15.71 -5.88 -7.19
C GLN A 229 -16.26 -4.49 -7.51
N ARG A 230 -15.78 -3.85 -8.60
CA ARG A 230 -16.28 -2.54 -9.06
C ARG A 230 -17.78 -2.56 -9.31
N ASP A 231 -18.30 -3.58 -9.99
CA ASP A 231 -19.74 -3.71 -10.29
C ASP A 231 -20.56 -4.00 -9.02
N ALA A 232 -20.03 -4.81 -8.10
CA ALA A 232 -20.64 -5.05 -6.81
C ALA A 232 -20.73 -3.78 -5.96
N LEU A 233 -19.67 -2.98 -5.92
CA LEU A 233 -19.64 -1.69 -5.20
C LEU A 233 -20.55 -0.66 -5.86
N ALA A 234 -20.62 -0.60 -7.20
CA ALA A 234 -21.56 0.26 -7.92
C ALA A 234 -23.01 -0.07 -7.55
N THR A 235 -23.33 -1.36 -7.48
CA THR A 235 -24.65 -1.83 -7.04
C THR A 235 -24.91 -1.49 -5.56
N ARG A 236 -23.95 -1.78 -4.67
CA ARG A 236 -24.04 -1.56 -3.23
C ARG A 236 -24.27 -0.08 -2.89
N PHE A 237 -23.62 0.82 -3.61
CA PHE A 237 -23.67 2.26 -3.36
C PHE A 237 -24.65 3.03 -4.27
N GLY A 238 -25.36 2.33 -5.16
CA GLY A 238 -26.37 2.91 -6.04
C GLY A 238 -25.80 3.92 -7.04
N VAL A 239 -24.61 3.65 -7.57
CA VAL A 239 -23.93 4.47 -8.58
C VAL A 239 -23.77 3.69 -9.89
N SER A 240 -23.69 4.39 -11.01
CA SER A 240 -23.59 3.80 -12.35
C SER A 240 -22.25 4.13 -13.01
#